data_7f0355ec426da96383b2a7b60c9d9a64
#
_entry.id   7f0355ec426da96383b2a7b60c9d9a64
#
_cell.length_a   1.000
_cell.length_b   1.000
_cell.length_c   1.000
_cell.angle_alpha   90.00
_cell.angle_beta   90.00
_cell.angle_gamma   90.00
#
_symmetry.space_group_name_H-M   'P 1'
#
loop_
_entity.id
_entity.type
_entity.pdbx_description
1 polymer ?
#
loop_
_entity_poly.entity_id
_entity_poly.type
_entity_poly.pdbx_seq_one_letter_code
_entity_poly.pdbx_strand_id
1 'polypeptide(L)'
;MKKSLLVFALFMLGNMAVKAQTDYRAALGLGIDLYNEATFFGATGKYFFSDNHAGQADFGLEDNATIATFLYSFHKEFFRAPGLRWYAGAGPSIIFLKNSDNIFALRPHLGLDFKIDGVPIVLDFDWRPSVVLGNVGENEVAAFGFGLQFAINN
;
A
#
# COMPACT_ATOMS: atom_id res chain seq x y z
N MET A 1 15.06 -18.96 -10.24
CA MET A 1 13.67 -19.24 -9.85
C MET A 1 12.92 -18.01 -9.33
N LYS A 2 13.45 -17.21 -8.41
CA LYS A 2 12.75 -16.02 -7.89
C LYS A 2 12.49 -14.94 -8.94
N LYS A 3 13.40 -14.72 -9.88
CA LYS A 3 13.24 -13.74 -10.98
C LYS A 3 12.20 -14.17 -12.02
N SER A 4 12.08 -15.47 -12.27
CA SER A 4 11.09 -16.02 -13.20
C SER A 4 9.66 -15.94 -12.67
N LEU A 5 9.50 -16.05 -11.35
CA LEU A 5 8.18 -15.90 -10.71
C LEU A 5 7.66 -14.47 -10.80
N LEU A 6 8.57 -13.50 -10.69
CA LEU A 6 8.24 -12.07 -10.80
C LEU A 6 7.82 -11.70 -12.23
N VAL A 7 8.52 -12.22 -13.22
CA VAL A 7 8.20 -12.02 -14.65
C VAL A 7 6.88 -12.70 -15.02
N PHE A 8 6.61 -13.89 -14.46
CA PHE A 8 5.36 -14.60 -14.68
C PHE A 8 4.17 -13.87 -14.04
N ALA A 9 4.34 -13.33 -12.84
CA ALA A 9 3.33 -12.50 -12.19
C ALA A 9 3.02 -11.22 -12.98
N LEU A 10 4.06 -10.56 -13.52
CA LEU A 10 3.90 -9.38 -14.39
C LEU A 10 3.20 -9.72 -15.71
N PHE A 11 3.51 -10.89 -16.29
CA PHE A 11 2.91 -11.34 -17.55
C PHE A 11 1.44 -11.74 -17.40
N MET A 12 1.06 -12.30 -16.25
CA MET A 12 -0.34 -12.60 -15.93
C MET A 12 -1.18 -11.33 -15.74
N LEU A 13 -0.58 -10.25 -15.22
CA LEU A 13 -1.24 -8.94 -15.10
C LEU A 13 -1.52 -8.28 -16.47
N GLY A 14 -0.72 -8.57 -17.48
CA GLY A 14 -0.84 -8.00 -18.82
C GLY A 14 -1.97 -8.54 -19.70
N ASN A 15 -2.57 -9.67 -19.34
CA ASN A 15 -3.59 -10.33 -20.17
C ASN A 15 -5.04 -10.16 -19.66
N MET A 16 -5.24 -9.43 -18.59
CA MET A 16 -6.58 -9.18 -18.05
C MET A 16 -7.17 -7.87 -18.57
N ALA A 17 -7.36 -7.77 -19.89
CA ALA A 17 -8.17 -6.71 -20.46
C ALA A 17 -9.66 -7.04 -20.25
N VAL A 18 -10.21 -6.65 -19.14
CA VAL A 18 -11.61 -6.90 -18.81
C VAL A 18 -12.32 -5.57 -18.53
N LYS A 19 -13.49 -5.44 -19.06
CA LYS A 19 -14.38 -4.30 -18.83
C LYS A 19 -14.82 -4.28 -17.36
N ALA A 20 -14.43 -3.27 -16.63
CA ALA A 20 -14.72 -3.20 -15.22
C ALA A 20 -15.39 -1.88 -14.85
N GLN A 21 -16.48 -2.00 -14.14
CA GLN A 21 -16.81 -1.00 -13.15
C GLN A 21 -15.92 -1.28 -11.94
N THR A 22 -14.93 -0.43 -11.75
CA THR A 22 -13.84 -0.68 -10.83
C THR A 22 -13.94 0.11 -9.55
N ASP A 23 -15.13 0.57 -9.25
CA ASP A 23 -15.36 1.34 -8.06
C ASP A 23 -15.59 0.41 -6.87
N TYR A 24 -14.71 0.50 -5.92
CA TYR A 24 -14.94 0.00 -4.58
C TYR A 24 -14.84 1.19 -3.61
N ARG A 25 -15.55 1.13 -2.51
CA ARG A 25 -15.59 2.20 -1.51
C ARG A 25 -14.68 1.90 -0.32
N ALA A 26 -14.60 0.64 0.06
CA ALA A 26 -13.71 0.18 1.13
C ALA A 26 -13.01 -1.09 0.70
N ALA A 27 -11.84 -1.31 1.26
CA ALA A 27 -11.11 -2.58 1.11
C ALA A 27 -10.36 -2.88 2.41
N LEU A 28 -10.32 -4.16 2.75
CA LEU A 28 -9.60 -4.66 3.92
C LEU A 28 -8.79 -5.88 3.52
N GLY A 29 -7.60 -6.02 4.07
CA GLY A 29 -6.78 -7.17 3.75
C GLY A 29 -5.44 -7.21 4.47
N LEU A 30 -4.50 -7.83 3.81
CA LEU A 30 -3.14 -8.00 4.29
C LEU A 30 -2.20 -7.04 3.57
N GLY A 31 -1.22 -6.54 4.32
CA GLY A 31 -0.20 -5.64 3.81
C GLY A 31 1.20 -6.10 4.20
N ILE A 32 2.13 -5.76 3.34
CA ILE A 32 3.57 -5.92 3.59
C ILE A 32 4.21 -4.56 3.41
N ASP A 33 5.00 -4.16 4.39
CA ASP A 33 5.78 -2.92 4.35
C ASP A 33 7.26 -3.30 4.38
N LEU A 34 7.93 -3.08 3.26
CA LEU A 34 9.32 -3.45 3.04
C LEU A 34 10.23 -2.27 3.31
N TYR A 35 11.07 -2.41 4.31
CA TYR A 35 12.22 -1.56 4.56
C TYR A 35 13.51 -2.28 4.17
N ASN A 36 14.60 -1.54 4.10
CA ASN A 36 15.89 -2.11 3.74
C ASN A 36 16.35 -3.23 4.70
N GLU A 37 16.10 -3.05 5.99
CA GLU A 37 16.53 -3.97 7.05
C GLU A 37 15.38 -4.63 7.82
N ALA A 38 14.12 -4.33 7.46
CA ALA A 38 12.95 -4.85 8.16
C ALA A 38 11.79 -5.09 7.20
N THR A 39 10.99 -6.10 7.50
CA THR A 39 9.75 -6.38 6.78
C THR A 39 8.62 -6.47 7.78
N PHE A 40 7.67 -5.57 7.67
CA PHE A 40 6.46 -5.58 8.47
C PHE A 40 5.35 -6.29 7.70
N PHE A 41 4.69 -7.20 8.36
CA PHE A 41 3.54 -7.91 7.82
C PHE A 41 2.31 -7.68 8.71
N GLY A 42 1.17 -7.40 8.11
CA GLY A 42 -0.02 -7.15 8.90
C GLY A 42 -1.27 -6.84 8.12
N ALA A 43 -2.09 -5.97 8.69
CA ALA A 43 -3.38 -5.59 8.13
C ALA A 43 -3.31 -4.25 7.42
N THR A 44 -4.08 -4.12 6.35
CA THR A 44 -4.30 -2.88 5.63
C THR A 44 -5.77 -2.65 5.39
N GLY A 45 -6.19 -1.40 5.49
CA GLY A 45 -7.56 -0.99 5.20
C GLY A 45 -7.57 0.33 4.46
N LYS A 46 -8.44 0.44 3.45
CA LYS A 46 -8.59 1.63 2.61
C LYS A 46 -10.06 2.03 2.52
N TYR A 47 -10.31 3.31 2.58
CA TYR A 47 -11.66 3.87 2.44
C TYR A 47 -11.65 5.11 1.54
N PHE A 48 -12.46 5.08 0.49
CA PHE A 48 -12.69 6.23 -0.39
C PHE A 48 -13.82 7.10 0.18
N PHE A 49 -13.50 8.29 0.62
CA PHE A 49 -14.49 9.27 1.05
C PHE A 49 -15.00 10.15 -0.10
N SER A 50 -14.34 10.09 -1.26
CA SER A 50 -14.83 10.58 -2.55
C SER A 50 -14.25 9.75 -3.68
N ASP A 51 -14.64 10.01 -4.90
CA ASP A 51 -14.23 9.20 -6.07
C ASP A 51 -12.71 9.09 -6.27
N ASN A 52 -12.00 10.14 -5.85
CA ASN A 52 -10.56 10.22 -6.06
C ASN A 52 -9.74 10.32 -4.77
N HIS A 53 -10.38 10.41 -3.61
CA HIS A 53 -9.70 10.64 -2.35
C HIS A 53 -9.92 9.48 -1.38
N ALA A 54 -8.84 8.94 -0.86
CA ALA A 54 -8.87 7.82 0.07
C ALA A 54 -8.02 8.07 1.31
N GLY A 55 -8.46 7.48 2.40
CA GLY A 55 -7.65 7.25 3.59
C GLY A 55 -7.26 5.78 3.67
N GLN A 56 -6.05 5.50 4.08
CA GLN A 56 -5.54 4.14 4.30
C GLN A 56 -4.92 4.04 5.69
N ALA A 57 -5.16 2.92 6.33
CA ALA A 57 -4.52 2.57 7.60
C ALA A 57 -3.82 1.24 7.45
N ASP A 58 -2.54 1.21 7.76
CA ASP A 58 -1.72 0.02 7.73
C ASP A 58 -1.17 -0.27 9.12
N PHE A 59 -1.23 -1.51 9.52
CA PHE A 59 -0.70 -2.00 10.79
C PHE A 59 0.15 -3.23 10.54
N GLY A 60 1.44 -3.13 10.84
CA GLY A 60 2.40 -4.20 10.56
C GLY A 60 3.20 -4.61 11.79
N LEU A 61 3.57 -5.87 11.81
CA LEU A 61 4.35 -6.50 12.86
C LEU A 61 5.67 -7.02 12.29
N GLU A 62 6.71 -6.86 13.08
CA GLU A 62 8.03 -7.45 12.92
C GLU A 62 8.51 -7.89 14.31
N ASP A 63 9.50 -8.75 14.42
CA ASP A 63 9.89 -9.40 15.68
C ASP A 63 10.12 -8.43 16.85
N ASN A 64 10.72 -7.29 16.59
CA ASN A 64 11.08 -6.30 17.61
C ASN A 64 10.40 -4.94 17.43
N ALA A 65 9.47 -4.83 16.46
CA ALA A 65 8.83 -3.58 16.13
C ALA A 65 7.39 -3.77 15.64
N THR A 66 6.60 -2.74 15.86
CA THR A 66 5.25 -2.62 15.31
C THR A 66 5.16 -1.29 14.59
N ILE A 67 4.60 -1.28 13.40
CA ILE A 67 4.37 -0.05 12.64
C ILE A 67 2.88 0.23 12.48
N ALA A 68 2.50 1.47 12.67
CA ALA A 68 1.17 1.97 12.32
C ALA A 68 1.33 3.16 11.39
N THR A 69 0.68 3.13 10.24
CA THR A 69 0.78 4.16 9.21
C THR A 69 -0.62 4.59 8.79
N PHE A 70 -0.84 5.89 8.70
CA PHE A 70 -2.09 6.48 8.21
C PHE A 70 -1.77 7.35 7.02
N LEU A 71 -2.34 7.02 5.87
CA LEU A 71 -2.04 7.67 4.61
C LEU A 71 -3.29 8.30 4.02
N TYR A 72 -3.14 9.52 3.53
CA TYR A 72 -4.08 10.13 2.61
C TYR A 72 -3.55 9.98 1.20
N SER A 73 -4.42 9.69 0.24
CA SER A 73 -4.03 9.57 -1.15
C SER A 73 -5.10 10.06 -2.13
N PHE A 74 -4.61 10.65 -3.19
CA PHE A 74 -5.38 10.97 -4.38
C PHE A 74 -5.18 9.87 -5.41
N HIS A 75 -6.27 9.31 -5.93
CA HIS A 75 -6.29 8.24 -6.93
C HIS A 75 -6.85 8.74 -8.25
N LYS A 76 -6.28 8.29 -9.35
CA LYS A 76 -6.81 8.56 -10.68
C LYS A 76 -6.64 7.35 -11.59
N GLU A 77 -7.68 7.03 -12.35
CA GLU A 77 -7.65 5.92 -13.30
C GLU A 77 -6.73 6.24 -14.49
N PHE A 78 -6.07 5.21 -14.99
CA PHE A 78 -5.38 5.31 -16.27
C PHE A 78 -6.39 5.27 -17.42
N PHE A 79 -6.14 6.08 -18.42
CA PHE A 79 -6.91 6.05 -19.64
C PHE A 79 -6.73 4.70 -20.33
N ARG A 80 -7.84 4.04 -20.67
CA ARG A 80 -7.90 2.71 -21.31
C ARG A 80 -7.39 1.52 -20.46
N ALA A 81 -7.25 1.70 -19.17
CA ALA A 81 -6.91 0.61 -18.26
C ALA A 81 -7.89 0.58 -17.09
N PRO A 82 -9.15 0.12 -17.32
CA PRO A 82 -10.15 0.06 -16.27
C PRO A 82 -9.66 -0.81 -15.10
N GLY A 83 -9.86 -0.32 -13.88
CA GLY A 83 -9.41 -0.99 -12.68
C GLY A 83 -8.02 -0.65 -12.22
N LEU A 84 -7.21 -0.09 -13.09
CA LEU A 84 -5.87 0.36 -12.73
C LEU A 84 -5.90 1.86 -12.43
N ARG A 85 -5.46 2.21 -11.24
CA ARG A 85 -5.31 3.60 -10.78
C ARG A 85 -3.87 3.83 -10.35
N TRP A 86 -3.36 5.01 -10.60
CA TRP A 86 -2.20 5.51 -9.88
C TRP A 86 -2.70 6.32 -8.67
N TYR A 87 -1.89 6.38 -7.64
CA TYR A 87 -2.17 7.22 -6.49
C TYR A 87 -0.91 7.87 -5.95
N ALA A 88 -1.10 9.02 -5.35
CA ALA A 88 -0.06 9.76 -4.67
C ALA A 88 -0.63 10.42 -3.41
N GLY A 89 0.17 10.51 -2.39
CA GLY A 89 -0.24 11.12 -1.13
C GLY A 89 0.85 11.08 -0.08
N ALA A 90 0.45 11.25 1.16
CA ALA A 90 1.34 11.20 2.31
C ALA A 90 0.55 10.97 3.59
N GLY A 91 1.26 10.61 4.65
CA GLY A 91 0.69 10.55 5.99
C GLY A 91 1.71 10.19 7.05
N PRO A 92 1.31 10.31 8.31
CA PRO A 92 2.16 9.99 9.44
C PRO A 92 2.32 8.49 9.65
N SER A 93 3.44 8.12 10.20
CA SER A 93 3.75 6.75 10.63
C SER A 93 4.44 6.78 11.99
N ILE A 94 4.18 5.76 12.78
CA ILE A 94 4.88 5.53 14.04
C ILE A 94 5.38 4.09 14.08
N ILE A 95 6.65 3.93 14.45
CA ILE A 95 7.25 2.63 14.70
C ILE A 95 7.50 2.50 16.20
N PHE A 96 6.84 1.51 16.80
CA PHE A 96 7.02 1.15 18.20
C PHE A 96 8.13 0.11 18.31
N LEU A 97 9.21 0.45 18.96
CA LEU A 97 10.34 -0.42 19.20
C LEU A 97 10.28 -1.00 20.62
N LYS A 98 10.59 -2.30 20.79
CA LYS A 98 10.48 -2.97 22.09
C LYS A 98 11.42 -2.43 23.16
N ASN A 99 12.63 -2.07 22.79
CA ASN A 99 13.69 -1.67 23.75
C ASN A 99 14.31 -0.30 23.39
N SER A 100 13.58 0.54 22.68
CA SER A 100 14.04 1.86 22.24
C SER A 100 12.91 2.85 22.16
N ASP A 101 13.22 4.11 21.93
CA ASP A 101 12.22 5.14 21.71
C ASP A 101 11.47 4.92 20.39
N ASN A 102 10.22 5.34 20.34
CA ASN A 102 9.40 5.25 19.15
C ASN A 102 9.92 6.17 18.04
N ILE A 103 9.77 5.75 16.81
CA ILE A 103 10.15 6.53 15.63
C ILE A 103 8.90 7.11 15.00
N PHE A 104 8.87 8.42 14.84
CA PHE A 104 7.83 9.14 14.11
C PHE A 104 8.36 9.51 12.74
N ALA A 105 7.55 9.29 11.72
CA ALA A 105 7.91 9.58 10.35
C ALA A 105 6.75 10.17 9.56
N LEU A 106 7.08 10.93 8.54
CA LEU A 106 6.18 11.29 7.45
C LEU A 106 6.49 10.40 6.27
N ARG A 107 5.47 9.81 5.67
CA ARG A 107 5.60 8.90 4.55
C ARG A 107 4.85 9.42 3.32
N PRO A 108 5.53 10.14 2.41
CA PRO A 108 4.98 10.33 1.07
C PRO A 108 4.89 8.98 0.38
N HIS A 109 3.92 8.82 -0.52
CA HIS A 109 3.81 7.58 -1.29
C HIS A 109 3.29 7.83 -2.71
N LEU A 110 3.73 6.97 -3.61
CA LEU A 110 3.32 6.95 -5.01
C LEU A 110 3.17 5.49 -5.45
N GLY A 111 2.03 5.14 -5.99
CA GLY A 111 1.77 3.74 -6.28
C GLY A 111 0.70 3.47 -7.31
N LEU A 112 0.40 2.19 -7.43
CA LEU A 112 -0.60 1.62 -8.31
C LEU A 112 -1.59 0.79 -7.50
N ASP A 113 -2.86 0.95 -7.81
CA ASP A 113 -3.99 0.24 -7.23
C ASP A 113 -4.72 -0.46 -8.37
N PHE A 114 -4.90 -1.76 -8.26
CA PHE A 114 -5.55 -2.56 -9.27
C PHE A 114 -6.70 -3.37 -8.67
N LYS A 115 -7.92 -3.01 -9.04
CA LYS A 115 -9.12 -3.78 -8.73
C LYS A 115 -9.34 -4.80 -9.85
N ILE A 116 -9.28 -6.07 -9.52
CA ILE A 116 -9.52 -7.16 -10.48
C ILE A 116 -11.01 -7.22 -10.80
N ASP A 117 -11.32 -7.23 -12.09
CA ASP A 117 -12.71 -7.33 -12.54
C ASP A 117 -13.33 -8.70 -12.24
N GLY A 118 -14.60 -8.69 -11.89
CA GLY A 118 -15.37 -9.89 -11.61
C GLY A 118 -15.07 -10.56 -10.26
N VAL A 119 -14.05 -10.11 -9.53
CA VAL A 119 -13.73 -10.61 -8.19
C VAL A 119 -13.45 -9.45 -7.23
N PRO A 120 -13.80 -9.58 -5.94
CA PRO A 120 -13.62 -8.50 -4.98
C PRO A 120 -12.18 -8.40 -4.45
N ILE A 121 -11.20 -8.45 -5.34
CA ILE A 121 -9.78 -8.39 -4.98
C ILE A 121 -9.15 -7.12 -5.51
N VAL A 122 -8.42 -6.44 -4.62
CA VAL A 122 -7.62 -5.25 -4.91
C VAL A 122 -6.17 -5.56 -4.58
N LEU A 123 -5.30 -5.26 -5.52
CA LEU A 123 -3.86 -5.31 -5.33
C LEU A 123 -3.32 -3.88 -5.35
N ASP A 124 -2.49 -3.55 -4.42
CA ASP A 124 -1.76 -2.29 -4.47
C ASP A 124 -0.26 -2.48 -4.24
N PHE A 125 0.48 -1.58 -4.83
CA PHE A 125 1.93 -1.49 -4.71
C PHE A 125 2.34 -0.04 -4.73
N ASP A 126 3.17 0.35 -3.79
CA ASP A 126 3.70 1.71 -3.78
C ASP A 126 5.16 1.79 -3.30
N TRP A 127 5.78 2.86 -3.72
CA TRP A 127 6.99 3.39 -3.12
C TRP A 127 6.56 4.37 -2.02
N ARG A 128 6.99 4.12 -0.78
CA ARG A 128 6.61 4.89 0.40
C ARG A 128 7.81 5.18 1.31
N PRO A 129 8.70 6.07 0.89
CA PRO A 129 9.86 6.42 1.71
C PRO A 129 9.43 6.92 3.09
N SER A 130 10.31 6.79 4.05
CA SER A 130 10.08 7.21 5.44
C SER A 130 11.02 8.36 5.77
N VAL A 131 10.46 9.52 6.03
CA VAL A 131 11.20 10.71 6.48
C VAL A 131 10.99 10.85 7.97
N VAL A 132 12.02 10.55 8.74
CA VAL A 132 11.97 10.55 10.19
C VAL A 132 11.82 11.96 10.73
N LEU A 133 10.89 12.12 11.68
CA LEU A 133 10.67 13.35 12.42
C LEU A 133 11.31 13.22 13.80
N GLY A 134 12.29 14.06 14.09
CA GLY A 134 13.02 14.03 15.35
C GLY A 134 14.41 13.41 15.24
N ASN A 135 14.96 12.97 16.38
CA ASN A 135 16.35 12.54 16.53
C ASN A 135 16.51 11.02 16.65
N VAL A 136 15.44 10.26 16.57
CA VAL A 136 15.44 8.80 16.71
C VAL A 136 15.11 8.17 15.36
N GLY A 137 15.98 7.28 14.90
CA GLY A 137 15.84 6.58 13.62
C GLY A 137 16.50 7.31 12.45
N GLU A 138 16.46 6.68 11.31
CA GLU A 138 17.06 7.17 10.06
C GLU A 138 16.01 7.19 8.94
N ASN A 139 16.18 8.11 7.99
CA ASN A 139 15.36 8.15 6.80
C ASN A 139 15.56 6.89 5.95
N GLU A 140 14.48 6.35 5.42
CA GLU A 140 14.52 5.19 4.52
C GLU A 140 13.89 5.57 3.19
N VAL A 141 14.70 5.59 2.15
CA VAL A 141 14.25 5.92 0.78
C VAL A 141 13.75 4.67 0.04
N ALA A 142 14.37 3.51 0.30
CA ALA A 142 14.02 2.25 -0.33
C ALA A 142 12.96 1.48 0.47
N ALA A 143 11.82 2.11 0.70
CA ALA A 143 10.68 1.49 1.36
C ALA A 143 9.51 1.33 0.37
N PHE A 144 8.89 0.15 0.39
CA PHE A 144 7.82 -0.23 -0.53
C PHE A 144 6.67 -0.89 0.22
N GLY A 145 5.46 -0.66 -0.25
CA GLY A 145 4.26 -1.31 0.27
C GLY A 145 3.60 -2.21 -0.75
N PHE A 146 3.07 -3.33 -0.28
CA PHE A 146 2.19 -4.22 -1.04
C PHE A 146 0.92 -4.47 -0.24
N GLY A 147 -0.21 -4.46 -0.92
CA GLY A 147 -1.50 -4.81 -0.34
C GLY A 147 -2.23 -5.85 -1.17
N LEU A 148 -2.83 -6.80 -0.48
CA LEU A 148 -3.82 -7.72 -1.02
C LEU A 148 -5.09 -7.55 -0.20
N GLN A 149 -6.09 -6.93 -0.79
CA GLN A 149 -7.29 -6.50 -0.08
C GLN A 149 -8.56 -7.07 -0.71
N PHE A 150 -9.57 -7.24 0.11
CA PHE A 150 -10.92 -7.59 -0.29
C PHE A 150 -11.76 -6.31 -0.38
N ALA A 151 -12.30 -6.04 -1.56
CA ALA A 151 -13.15 -4.89 -1.80
C ALA A 151 -14.54 -5.10 -1.19
N ILE A 152 -15.00 -4.12 -0.45
CA ILE A 152 -16.33 -4.07 0.13
C ILE A 152 -17.08 -3.00 -0.65
N ASN A 153 -18.09 -3.43 -1.40
CA ASN A 153 -18.99 -2.54 -2.12
C ASN A 153 -20.30 -2.43 -1.35
N ASN A 154 -20.69 -1.21 -1.10
CA ASN A 154 -22.02 -0.88 -0.60
C ASN A 154 -22.76 -0.07 -1.65
#